data_8f87d9fc6823b55d79e5d851c2c6ac71
#
_entry.id   8f87d9fc6823b55d79e5d851c2c6ac71
#
_cell.length_a   1.000
_cell.length_b   1.000
_cell.length_c   1.000
_cell.angle_alpha   90.00
_cell.angle_beta   90.00
_cell.angle_gamma   90.00
#
_symmetry.space_group_name_H-M   'P 1'
#
loop_
_entity.id
_entity.type
_entity.pdbx_description
1 polymer ?
#
loop_
_entity_poly.entity_id
_entity_poly.type
_entity_poly.pdbx_seq_one_letter_code
_entity_poly.pdbx_strand_id
1 'polypeptide(L)'
;KLLILGGNPETSALVRVANEMGVKCIVASGRHTDDAKKYCWKASDIDGMDVPGLIALAREEQVDGVLVGVADILVPSYCKVCDALNLPCYATQRIVDVFSYKDVFKATCESYGIHGIPEFYLDAEMKPSDVAKIKYPVMVKPVDNGGGVGMTVVYEESELKAAVEKALSASPNKRFIVERYMEGVEDMGMYYTFKDGYCSASCIYDRYTTDEQK
;
A
#
# COMPACT_ATOMS: atom_id res chain seq x y z
N LYS A 1 22.53 -12.40 -5.68
CA LYS A 1 21.32 -12.36 -6.50
C LYS A 1 20.17 -11.75 -5.69
N LEU A 2 19.36 -10.92 -6.31
CA LEU A 2 18.21 -10.25 -5.71
C LEU A 2 16.91 -10.68 -6.41
N LEU A 3 15.95 -11.22 -5.67
CA LEU A 3 14.60 -11.46 -6.16
C LEU A 3 13.77 -10.19 -5.99
N ILE A 4 13.21 -9.69 -7.08
CA ILE A 4 12.37 -8.48 -7.10
C ILE A 4 10.93 -8.90 -7.42
N LEU A 5 10.00 -8.58 -6.53
CA LEU A 5 8.57 -8.85 -6.68
C LEU A 5 7.88 -7.68 -7.37
N GLY A 6 7.16 -7.97 -8.46
CA GLY A 6 6.53 -6.97 -9.31
C GLY A 6 7.40 -6.52 -10.47
N GLY A 7 6.78 -6.10 -11.57
CA GLY A 7 7.46 -5.86 -12.83
C GLY A 7 7.01 -4.61 -13.59
N ASN A 8 6.31 -3.68 -12.93
CA ASN A 8 5.80 -2.44 -13.53
C ASN A 8 6.94 -1.52 -14.03
N PRO A 9 6.65 -0.49 -14.82
CA PRO A 9 7.66 0.41 -15.38
C PRO A 9 8.58 1.05 -14.35
N GLU A 10 8.03 1.44 -13.19
CA GLU A 10 8.79 2.06 -12.09
C GLU A 10 9.82 1.08 -11.49
N THR A 11 9.47 -0.20 -11.39
CA THR A 11 10.40 -1.25 -10.96
C THR A 11 11.59 -1.39 -11.92
N SER A 12 11.46 -1.00 -13.18
CA SER A 12 12.56 -1.02 -14.13
C SER A 12 13.74 -0.14 -13.71
N ALA A 13 13.47 1.00 -13.08
CA ALA A 13 14.53 1.87 -12.56
C ALA A 13 15.31 1.17 -11.43
N LEU A 14 14.62 0.50 -10.53
CA LEU A 14 15.22 -0.29 -9.46
C LEU A 14 16.16 -1.38 -10.01
N VAL A 15 15.69 -2.14 -11.01
CA VAL A 15 16.48 -3.21 -11.66
C VAL A 15 17.72 -2.64 -12.31
N ARG A 16 17.62 -1.49 -12.98
CA ARG A 16 18.80 -0.83 -13.62
C ARG A 16 19.84 -0.42 -12.60
N VAL A 17 19.40 0.25 -11.52
CA VAL A 17 20.32 0.65 -10.43
C VAL A 17 20.99 -0.56 -9.81
N ALA A 18 20.26 -1.64 -9.54
CA ALA A 18 20.84 -2.87 -9.02
C ALA A 18 21.88 -3.48 -9.99
N ASN A 19 21.60 -3.45 -11.30
CA ASN A 19 22.57 -3.91 -12.31
C ASN A 19 23.85 -3.06 -12.33
N GLU A 20 23.75 -1.74 -12.20
CA GLU A 20 24.91 -0.83 -12.09
C GLU A 20 25.76 -1.14 -10.84
N MET A 21 25.12 -1.63 -9.77
CA MET A 21 25.81 -2.13 -8.57
C MET A 21 26.37 -3.54 -8.72
N GLY A 22 26.25 -4.19 -9.89
CA GLY A 22 26.70 -5.55 -10.13
C GLY A 22 25.78 -6.64 -9.54
N VAL A 23 24.57 -6.32 -9.14
CA VAL A 23 23.59 -7.24 -8.58
C VAL A 23 22.80 -7.94 -9.69
N LYS A 24 22.78 -9.26 -9.68
CA LYS A 24 21.93 -10.05 -10.60
C LYS A 24 20.49 -10.07 -10.12
N CYS A 25 19.61 -9.38 -10.84
CA CYS A 25 18.20 -9.28 -10.51
C CYS A 25 17.37 -10.39 -11.16
N ILE A 26 16.52 -11.04 -10.39
CA ILE A 26 15.46 -11.94 -10.84
C ILE A 26 14.14 -11.19 -10.63
N VAL A 27 13.38 -10.97 -11.68
CA VAL A 27 12.08 -10.29 -11.59
C VAL A 27 10.96 -11.31 -11.66
N ALA A 28 10.15 -11.41 -10.61
CA ALA A 28 8.96 -12.24 -10.55
C ALA A 28 7.68 -11.40 -10.64
N SER A 29 6.89 -11.62 -11.67
CA SER A 29 5.59 -11.00 -11.87
C SER A 29 4.72 -11.87 -12.77
N GLY A 30 3.40 -11.90 -12.53
CA GLY A 30 2.46 -12.74 -13.27
C GLY A 30 2.28 -12.36 -14.75
N ARG A 31 2.79 -11.22 -15.20
CA ARG A 31 2.71 -10.80 -16.60
C ARG A 31 4.06 -10.96 -17.29
N HIS A 32 4.06 -11.75 -18.35
CA HIS A 32 5.27 -12.01 -19.16
C HIS A 32 5.88 -10.72 -19.74
N THR A 33 5.04 -9.75 -20.11
CA THR A 33 5.41 -8.51 -20.81
C THR A 33 5.78 -7.34 -19.90
N ASP A 34 5.88 -7.56 -18.58
CA ASP A 34 6.19 -6.50 -17.64
C ASP A 34 7.58 -5.87 -17.92
N ASP A 35 7.61 -4.53 -17.85
CA ASP A 35 8.75 -3.74 -18.29
C ASP A 35 10.06 -4.05 -17.58
N ALA A 36 10.02 -4.30 -16.27
CA ALA A 36 11.22 -4.61 -15.48
C ALA A 36 11.91 -5.90 -15.94
N LYS A 37 11.18 -6.84 -16.54
CA LYS A 37 11.74 -8.09 -17.08
C LYS A 37 12.69 -7.87 -18.26
N LYS A 38 12.58 -6.74 -18.95
CA LYS A 38 13.47 -6.38 -20.06
C LYS A 38 14.91 -6.13 -19.62
N TYR A 39 15.12 -5.83 -18.35
CA TYR A 39 16.41 -5.40 -17.79
C TYR A 39 16.98 -6.38 -16.79
N CYS A 40 16.23 -7.40 -16.37
CA CYS A 40 16.69 -8.35 -15.35
C CYS A 40 17.63 -9.42 -15.91
N TRP A 41 18.43 -10.04 -15.02
CA TRP A 41 19.26 -11.19 -15.36
C TRP A 41 18.41 -12.44 -15.67
N LYS A 42 17.30 -12.65 -14.92
CA LYS A 42 16.32 -13.73 -15.14
C LYS A 42 14.90 -13.21 -14.93
N ALA A 43 14.00 -13.50 -15.86
CA ALA A 43 12.57 -13.24 -15.71
C ALA A 43 11.85 -14.49 -15.23
N SER A 44 10.81 -14.30 -14.42
CA SER A 44 9.88 -15.34 -13.95
C SER A 44 8.45 -14.86 -14.07
N ASP A 45 7.54 -15.75 -14.51
CA ASP A 45 6.12 -15.47 -14.62
C ASP A 45 5.33 -15.89 -13.37
N ILE A 46 6.03 -16.18 -12.28
CA ILE A 46 5.41 -16.41 -10.97
C ILE A 46 4.81 -15.10 -10.47
N ASP A 47 3.52 -15.15 -10.10
CA ASP A 47 2.82 -13.98 -9.55
C ASP A 47 3.45 -13.55 -8.22
N GLY A 48 3.58 -12.23 -8.01
CA GLY A 48 4.12 -11.68 -6.77
C GLY A 48 3.32 -12.00 -5.50
N MET A 49 2.11 -12.54 -5.63
CA MET A 49 1.29 -13.02 -4.52
C MET A 49 1.37 -14.55 -4.33
N ASP A 50 1.99 -15.28 -5.23
CA ASP A 50 2.23 -16.74 -5.09
C ASP A 50 3.44 -17.02 -4.19
N VAL A 51 3.24 -16.88 -2.89
CA VAL A 51 4.29 -17.06 -1.88
C VAL A 51 4.99 -18.43 -1.98
N PRO A 52 4.29 -19.57 -2.14
CA PRO A 52 4.94 -20.88 -2.34
C PRO A 52 5.84 -20.92 -3.57
N GLY A 53 5.37 -20.41 -4.71
CA GLY A 53 6.14 -20.35 -5.96
C GLY A 53 7.36 -19.44 -5.83
N LEU A 54 7.22 -18.29 -5.17
CA LEU A 54 8.33 -17.37 -4.91
C LEU A 54 9.40 -17.98 -4.01
N ILE A 55 9.01 -18.71 -2.96
CA ILE A 55 9.95 -19.41 -2.08
C ILE A 55 10.72 -20.50 -2.86
N ALA A 56 10.04 -21.26 -3.70
CA ALA A 56 10.66 -22.29 -4.53
C ALA A 56 11.69 -21.69 -5.49
N LEU A 57 11.30 -20.62 -6.21
CA LEU A 57 12.20 -19.87 -7.09
C LEU A 57 13.42 -19.32 -6.36
N ALA A 58 13.20 -18.70 -5.20
CA ALA A 58 14.26 -18.10 -4.41
C ALA A 58 15.30 -19.15 -3.92
N ARG A 59 14.84 -20.33 -3.54
CA ARG A 59 15.70 -21.47 -3.18
C ARG A 59 16.47 -22.03 -4.37
N GLU A 60 15.79 -22.28 -5.49
CA GLU A 60 16.39 -22.76 -6.73
C GLU A 60 17.52 -21.83 -7.19
N GLU A 61 17.25 -20.54 -7.19
CA GLU A 61 18.19 -19.51 -7.63
C GLU A 61 19.25 -19.14 -6.58
N GLN A 62 19.10 -19.59 -5.35
CA GLN A 62 19.98 -19.24 -4.24
C GLN A 62 20.12 -17.72 -4.10
N VAL A 63 19.00 -17.03 -3.94
CA VAL A 63 19.00 -15.57 -3.80
C VAL A 63 19.54 -15.12 -2.44
N ASP A 64 20.24 -14.01 -2.42
CA ASP A 64 20.83 -13.41 -1.22
C ASP A 64 19.87 -12.43 -0.54
N GLY A 65 18.81 -12.04 -1.24
CA GLY A 65 17.81 -11.09 -0.72
C GLY A 65 16.55 -11.03 -1.60
N VAL A 66 15.52 -10.45 -1.03
CA VAL A 66 14.25 -10.18 -1.73
C VAL A 66 13.94 -8.69 -1.59
N LEU A 67 13.32 -8.10 -2.58
CA LEU A 67 12.86 -6.72 -2.57
C LEU A 67 11.51 -6.61 -3.27
N VAL A 68 10.65 -5.74 -2.79
CA VAL A 68 9.42 -5.38 -3.50
C VAL A 68 9.75 -4.30 -4.52
N GLY A 69 9.23 -4.43 -5.74
CA GLY A 69 9.14 -3.33 -6.69
C GLY A 69 8.16 -2.26 -6.18
N VAL A 70 7.72 -1.40 -7.07
CA VAL A 70 6.80 -0.31 -6.70
C VAL A 70 5.35 -0.84 -6.68
N ALA A 71 5.01 -1.70 -5.70
CA ALA A 71 3.67 -2.28 -5.53
C ALA A 71 3.42 -2.68 -4.07
N ASP A 72 2.79 -1.82 -3.30
CA ASP A 72 2.53 -2.02 -1.86
C ASP A 72 1.77 -3.32 -1.56
N ILE A 73 0.89 -3.75 -2.47
CA ILE A 73 0.13 -5.00 -2.34
C ILE A 73 1.02 -6.25 -2.23
N LEU A 74 2.27 -6.18 -2.67
CA LEU A 74 3.23 -7.28 -2.63
C LEU A 74 4.06 -7.33 -1.34
N VAL A 75 3.99 -6.31 -0.49
CA VAL A 75 4.76 -6.25 0.76
C VAL A 75 4.43 -7.41 1.71
N PRO A 76 3.16 -7.84 1.89
CA PRO A 76 2.84 -9.04 2.68
C PRO A 76 3.50 -10.32 2.14
N SER A 77 3.56 -10.50 0.82
CA SER A 77 4.24 -11.64 0.19
C SER A 77 5.75 -11.59 0.40
N TYR A 78 6.35 -10.42 0.24
CA TYR A 78 7.76 -10.17 0.51
C TYR A 78 8.15 -10.58 1.95
N CYS A 79 7.39 -10.14 2.95
CA CYS A 79 7.66 -10.51 4.34
C CYS A 79 7.62 -12.01 4.56
N LYS A 80 6.61 -12.71 4.02
CA LYS A 80 6.47 -14.16 4.13
C LYS A 80 7.60 -14.92 3.44
N VAL A 81 8.06 -14.44 2.28
CA VAL A 81 9.19 -15.05 1.56
C VAL A 81 10.49 -14.86 2.34
N CYS A 82 10.75 -13.64 2.84
CA CYS A 82 11.93 -13.37 3.65
C CYS A 82 11.94 -14.22 4.93
N ASP A 83 10.82 -14.32 5.64
CA ASP A 83 10.70 -15.12 6.86
C ASP A 83 10.96 -16.60 6.59
N ALA A 84 10.33 -17.18 5.55
CA ALA A 84 10.50 -18.58 5.19
C ALA A 84 11.93 -18.96 4.75
N LEU A 85 12.72 -17.97 4.32
CA LEU A 85 14.10 -18.15 3.84
C LEU A 85 15.13 -17.62 4.83
N ASN A 86 14.71 -17.07 5.95
CA ASN A 86 15.57 -16.38 6.93
C ASN A 86 16.44 -15.29 6.27
N LEU A 87 15.85 -14.53 5.35
CA LEU A 87 16.50 -13.41 4.68
C LEU A 87 16.17 -12.08 5.37
N PRO A 88 17.04 -11.07 5.26
CA PRO A 88 16.74 -9.73 5.78
C PRO A 88 15.42 -9.19 5.22
N CYS A 89 14.61 -8.63 6.12
CA CYS A 89 13.33 -8.02 5.79
C CYS A 89 13.23 -6.65 6.46
N TYR A 90 12.80 -5.61 5.74
CA TYR A 90 12.67 -4.26 6.27
C TYR A 90 11.38 -4.06 7.07
N ALA A 91 10.45 -5.02 7.04
CA ALA A 91 9.19 -4.94 7.74
C ALA A 91 8.83 -6.27 8.41
N THR A 92 8.15 -6.19 9.55
CA THR A 92 7.47 -7.35 10.15
C THR A 92 6.01 -7.36 9.74
N GLN A 93 5.32 -8.51 9.86
CA GLN A 93 3.88 -8.59 9.57
C GLN A 93 3.09 -7.54 10.37
N ARG A 94 3.45 -7.30 11.64
CA ARG A 94 2.83 -6.26 12.47
C ARG A 94 2.97 -4.86 11.86
N ILE A 95 4.15 -4.52 11.34
CA ILE A 95 4.39 -3.23 10.68
C ILE A 95 3.57 -3.13 9.39
N VAL A 96 3.54 -4.20 8.61
CA VAL A 96 2.72 -4.27 7.40
C VAL A 96 1.26 -4.02 7.72
N ASP A 97 0.71 -4.67 8.75
CA ASP A 97 -0.68 -4.50 9.16
C ASP A 97 -0.98 -3.05 9.58
N VAL A 98 -0.09 -2.44 10.36
CA VAL A 98 -0.23 -1.02 10.76
C VAL A 98 -0.31 -0.09 9.55
N PHE A 99 0.52 -0.29 8.54
CA PHE A 99 0.56 0.61 7.38
C PHE A 99 -0.42 0.22 6.26
N SER A 100 -0.95 -1.00 6.27
CA SER A 100 -1.92 -1.47 5.27
C SER A 100 -3.37 -1.17 5.63
N TYR A 101 -3.70 -1.14 6.94
CA TYR A 101 -5.06 -0.92 7.43
C TYR A 101 -5.22 0.47 8.04
N LYS A 102 -6.03 1.31 7.40
CA LYS A 102 -6.21 2.71 7.80
C LYS A 102 -6.68 2.90 9.23
N ASP A 103 -7.59 2.05 9.70
CA ASP A 103 -8.09 2.06 11.07
C ASP A 103 -7.02 1.63 12.09
N VAL A 104 -6.22 0.61 11.75
CA VAL A 104 -5.08 0.18 12.60
C VAL A 104 -4.01 1.27 12.65
N PHE A 105 -3.72 1.91 11.51
CA PHE A 105 -2.79 3.03 11.44
C PHE A 105 -3.25 4.20 12.34
N LYS A 106 -4.52 4.60 12.22
CA LYS A 106 -5.09 5.69 13.02
C LYS A 106 -5.06 5.38 14.52
N ALA A 107 -5.48 4.18 14.91
CA ALA A 107 -5.43 3.75 16.31
C ALA A 107 -3.98 3.72 16.84
N THR A 108 -3.02 3.34 16.01
CA THR A 108 -1.60 3.39 16.35
C THR A 108 -1.13 4.83 16.55
N CYS A 109 -1.44 5.73 15.64
CA CYS A 109 -1.10 7.16 15.76
C CYS A 109 -1.66 7.76 17.05
N GLU A 110 -2.95 7.53 17.33
CA GLU A 110 -3.60 8.00 18.57
C GLU A 110 -2.91 7.47 19.83
N SER A 111 -2.44 6.22 19.83
CA SER A 111 -1.72 5.64 20.97
C SER A 111 -0.38 6.35 21.25
N TYR A 112 0.15 7.07 20.28
CA TYR A 112 1.34 7.91 20.41
C TYR A 112 1.03 9.41 20.55
N GLY A 113 -0.25 9.79 20.72
CA GLY A 113 -0.69 11.19 20.81
C GLY A 113 -0.64 11.94 19.47
N ILE A 114 -0.59 11.22 18.36
CA ILE A 114 -0.61 11.81 17.01
C ILE A 114 -2.04 11.78 16.49
N HIS A 115 -2.66 12.95 16.41
CA HIS A 115 -4.03 13.09 15.96
C HIS A 115 -4.10 13.15 14.44
N GLY A 116 -4.92 12.27 13.88
CA GLY A 116 -5.19 12.24 12.44
C GLY A 116 -6.42 13.06 12.05
N ILE A 117 -6.88 12.89 10.82
CA ILE A 117 -8.13 13.47 10.34
C ILE A 117 -9.28 12.96 11.22
N PRO A 118 -10.18 13.84 11.71
CA PRO A 118 -11.32 13.44 12.52
C PRO A 118 -12.18 12.38 11.84
N GLU A 119 -12.55 11.36 12.60
CA GLU A 119 -13.35 10.23 12.13
C GLU A 119 -14.72 10.22 12.78
N PHE A 120 -15.72 9.79 12.04
CA PHE A 120 -17.07 9.59 12.52
C PHE A 120 -17.34 8.09 12.59
N TYR A 121 -17.73 7.62 13.77
CA TYR A 121 -18.13 6.23 13.92
C TYR A 121 -19.39 5.95 13.10
N LEU A 122 -19.34 4.95 12.24
CA LEU A 122 -20.46 4.44 11.47
C LEU A 122 -20.18 2.95 11.16
N ASP A 123 -21.15 2.10 11.47
CA ASP A 123 -21.16 0.71 11.03
C ASP A 123 -22.03 0.50 9.77
N ALA A 124 -22.04 -0.71 9.25
CA ALA A 124 -22.82 -1.05 8.05
C ALA A 124 -24.34 -1.01 8.29
N GLU A 125 -24.80 -1.03 9.54
CA GLU A 125 -26.22 -0.91 9.90
C GLU A 125 -26.71 0.53 9.76
N MET A 126 -25.79 1.51 9.74
CA MET A 126 -26.06 2.94 9.56
C MET A 126 -27.14 3.45 10.52
N LYS A 127 -26.95 3.22 11.83
CA LYS A 127 -27.92 3.64 12.85
C LYS A 127 -28.18 5.15 12.76
N PRO A 128 -29.45 5.60 12.76
CA PRO A 128 -29.77 7.02 12.66
C PRO A 128 -29.07 7.90 13.68
N SER A 129 -28.84 7.37 14.89
CA SER A 129 -28.13 8.07 15.98
C SER A 129 -26.65 8.33 15.67
N ASP A 130 -26.02 7.53 14.82
CA ASP A 130 -24.63 7.69 14.40
C ASP A 130 -24.54 8.53 13.14
N VAL A 131 -25.42 8.32 12.19
CA VAL A 131 -25.56 9.17 11.00
C VAL A 131 -25.76 10.63 11.39
N ALA A 132 -26.63 10.92 12.37
CA ALA A 132 -26.89 12.29 12.84
C ALA A 132 -25.66 13.01 13.46
N LYS A 133 -24.59 12.29 13.79
CA LYS A 133 -23.34 12.87 14.31
C LYS A 133 -22.37 13.28 13.21
N ILE A 134 -22.60 12.83 11.98
CA ILE A 134 -21.72 13.09 10.83
C ILE A 134 -21.84 14.56 10.43
N LYS A 135 -20.69 15.21 10.26
CA LYS A 135 -20.59 16.61 9.80
C LYS A 135 -20.02 16.61 8.39
N TYR A 136 -20.88 16.86 7.43
CA TYR A 136 -20.51 16.90 6.00
C TYR A 136 -19.70 18.16 5.64
N PRO A 137 -18.83 18.12 4.60
CA PRO A 137 -18.55 16.95 3.77
C PRO A 137 -17.63 15.94 4.46
N VAL A 138 -17.82 14.66 4.10
CA VAL A 138 -17.00 13.55 4.59
C VAL A 138 -16.45 12.70 3.46
N MET A 139 -15.36 11.99 3.74
CA MET A 139 -14.78 10.98 2.87
C MET A 139 -15.10 9.59 3.40
N VAL A 140 -15.81 8.80 2.61
CA VAL A 140 -16.03 7.37 2.89
C VAL A 140 -15.02 6.56 2.10
N LYS A 141 -14.29 5.66 2.76
CA LYS A 141 -13.23 4.86 2.10
C LYS A 141 -13.07 3.48 2.73
N PRO A 142 -12.68 2.45 1.94
CA PRO A 142 -12.33 1.15 2.49
C PRO A 142 -11.06 1.25 3.35
N VAL A 143 -10.98 0.43 4.42
CA VAL A 143 -9.81 0.43 5.32
C VAL A 143 -8.57 -0.19 4.69
N ASP A 144 -8.74 -1.11 3.74
CA ASP A 144 -7.74 -2.06 3.26
C ASP A 144 -7.55 -2.03 1.73
N ASN A 145 -7.86 -0.90 1.10
CA ASN A 145 -7.60 -0.70 -0.32
C ASN A 145 -6.81 0.60 -0.56
N GLY A 146 -6.05 0.64 -1.65
CA GLY A 146 -5.21 1.77 -2.04
C GLY A 146 -5.66 2.42 -3.35
N GLY A 147 -4.89 3.44 -3.82
CA GLY A 147 -5.10 4.04 -5.14
C GLY A 147 -6.45 4.72 -5.37
N GLY A 148 -7.15 5.15 -4.31
CA GLY A 148 -8.45 5.80 -4.44
C GLY A 148 -9.63 4.86 -4.73
N VAL A 149 -9.38 3.55 -4.88
CA VAL A 149 -10.43 2.57 -5.19
C VAL A 149 -11.45 2.49 -4.06
N GLY A 150 -12.74 2.66 -4.38
CA GLY A 150 -13.84 2.60 -3.41
C GLY A 150 -14.02 3.86 -2.56
N MET A 151 -13.23 4.92 -2.76
CA MET A 151 -13.38 6.20 -2.07
C MET A 151 -14.53 7.02 -2.67
N THR A 152 -15.21 7.81 -1.82
CA THR A 152 -16.26 8.75 -2.24
C THR A 152 -16.31 9.92 -1.27
N VAL A 153 -16.31 11.13 -1.81
CA VAL A 153 -16.68 12.35 -1.06
C VAL A 153 -18.18 12.42 -0.99
N VAL A 154 -18.72 12.69 0.19
CA VAL A 154 -20.15 12.75 0.49
C VAL A 154 -20.44 14.15 1.05
N TYR A 155 -21.28 14.89 0.35
CA TYR A 155 -21.65 16.26 0.72
C TYR A 155 -22.93 16.34 1.53
N GLU A 156 -23.79 15.33 1.42
CA GLU A 156 -25.06 15.28 2.14
C GLU A 156 -25.45 13.85 2.52
N GLU A 157 -26.36 13.71 3.49
CA GLU A 157 -26.77 12.41 4.04
C GLU A 157 -27.36 11.46 2.99
N SER A 158 -28.06 11.99 2.00
CA SER A 158 -28.68 11.21 0.93
C SER A 158 -27.70 10.37 0.11
N GLU A 159 -26.44 10.80 0.03
CA GLU A 159 -25.36 10.12 -0.72
C GLU A 159 -24.66 9.04 0.12
N LEU A 160 -24.76 9.10 1.45
CA LEU A 160 -23.97 8.32 2.38
C LEU A 160 -24.10 6.81 2.17
N LYS A 161 -25.32 6.32 1.97
CA LYS A 161 -25.59 4.89 1.78
C LYS A 161 -24.85 4.32 0.57
N ALA A 162 -24.96 4.99 -0.56
CA ALA A 162 -24.30 4.56 -1.79
C ALA A 162 -22.76 4.57 -1.64
N ALA A 163 -22.21 5.56 -0.93
CA ALA A 163 -20.78 5.65 -0.64
C ALA A 163 -20.29 4.50 0.25
N VAL A 164 -21.05 4.15 1.29
CA VAL A 164 -20.75 3.01 2.18
C VAL A 164 -20.81 1.69 1.41
N GLU A 165 -21.84 1.46 0.60
CA GLU A 165 -21.96 0.25 -0.23
C GLU A 165 -20.78 0.10 -1.19
N LYS A 166 -20.35 1.20 -1.81
CA LYS A 166 -19.18 1.23 -2.70
C LYS A 166 -17.88 0.89 -1.95
N ALA A 167 -17.67 1.49 -0.76
CA ALA A 167 -16.48 1.23 0.05
C ALA A 167 -16.43 -0.23 0.53
N LEU A 168 -17.57 -0.78 1.01
CA LEU A 168 -17.69 -2.19 1.40
C LEU A 168 -17.45 -3.15 0.24
N SER A 169 -17.92 -2.80 -0.96
CA SER A 169 -17.71 -3.62 -2.17
C SER A 169 -16.23 -3.67 -2.55
N ALA A 170 -15.51 -2.56 -2.38
CA ALA A 170 -14.11 -2.44 -2.69
C ALA A 170 -13.18 -2.99 -1.59
N SER A 171 -13.67 -3.17 -0.36
CA SER A 171 -12.89 -3.70 0.76
C SER A 171 -12.88 -5.23 0.75
N PRO A 172 -11.71 -5.90 0.67
CA PRO A 172 -11.58 -7.34 0.91
C PRO A 172 -12.17 -7.79 2.25
N ASN A 173 -11.91 -7.03 3.32
CA ASN A 173 -12.37 -7.36 4.68
C ASN A 173 -13.75 -6.76 5.03
N LYS A 174 -14.43 -6.17 4.05
CA LYS A 174 -15.77 -5.56 4.22
C LYS A 174 -15.82 -4.54 5.35
N ARG A 175 -14.82 -3.67 5.40
CA ARG A 175 -14.67 -2.61 6.40
C ARG A 175 -14.45 -1.26 5.73
N PHE A 176 -14.96 -0.21 6.33
CA PHE A 176 -14.82 1.16 5.85
C PHE A 176 -14.60 2.12 7.03
N ILE A 177 -14.17 3.32 6.72
CA ILE A 177 -14.11 4.46 7.64
C ILE A 177 -14.77 5.67 7.01
N VAL A 178 -15.28 6.55 7.87
CA VAL A 178 -15.88 7.84 7.52
C VAL A 178 -15.04 8.93 8.18
N GLU A 179 -14.40 9.77 7.39
CA GLU A 179 -13.54 10.85 7.87
C GLU A 179 -14.05 12.20 7.39
N ARG A 180 -13.73 13.26 8.13
CA ARG A 180 -13.89 14.62 7.62
C ARG A 180 -13.18 14.77 6.27
N TYR A 181 -13.88 15.31 5.27
CA TYR A 181 -13.21 15.68 4.03
C TYR A 181 -12.44 16.99 4.20
N MET A 182 -11.17 16.98 3.80
CA MET A 182 -10.24 18.12 3.94
C MET A 182 -10.28 18.95 2.66
N GLU A 183 -11.37 19.69 2.45
CA GLU A 183 -11.56 20.52 1.27
C GLU A 183 -10.63 21.73 1.27
N GLY A 184 -10.06 22.05 0.10
CA GLY A 184 -9.19 23.23 -0.07
C GLY A 184 -7.83 23.15 0.62
N VAL A 185 -7.43 21.95 1.07
CA VAL A 185 -6.12 21.74 1.69
C VAL A 185 -5.14 21.22 0.63
N GLU A 186 -3.96 21.82 0.58
CA GLU A 186 -2.87 21.31 -0.26
C GLU A 186 -2.37 19.96 0.29
N ASP A 187 -2.11 19.02 -0.62
CA ASP A 187 -1.58 17.70 -0.31
C ASP A 187 -0.07 17.67 -0.59
N MET A 188 0.70 17.16 0.36
CA MET A 188 2.12 16.93 0.17
C MET A 188 2.49 15.49 0.52
N GLY A 189 3.45 14.95 -0.21
CA GLY A 189 4.05 13.66 0.10
C GLY A 189 5.41 13.80 0.74
N MET A 190 5.69 12.94 1.72
CA MET A 190 6.99 12.86 2.38
C MET A 190 7.47 11.43 2.40
N TYR A 191 8.71 11.20 1.97
CA TYR A 191 9.39 9.92 2.09
C TYR A 191 10.48 9.99 3.14
N TYR A 192 10.51 8.99 3.98
CA TYR A 192 11.54 8.81 5.00
C TYR A 192 12.24 7.47 4.83
N THR A 193 13.55 7.46 5.06
CA THR A 193 14.34 6.24 5.17
C THR A 193 14.73 6.02 6.62
N PHE A 194 14.45 4.82 7.12
CA PHE A 194 14.80 4.39 8.47
C PHE A 194 15.88 3.32 8.40
N LYS A 195 16.94 3.49 9.18
CA LYS A 195 17.98 2.50 9.33
C LYS A 195 18.64 2.61 10.71
N ASP A 196 18.78 1.50 11.41
CA ASP A 196 19.52 1.40 12.68
C ASP A 196 19.08 2.45 13.72
N GLY A 197 17.76 2.74 13.81
CA GLY A 197 17.19 3.75 14.71
C GLY A 197 17.30 5.20 14.21
N TYR A 198 17.93 5.44 13.07
CA TYR A 198 17.99 6.76 12.44
C TYR A 198 16.85 6.93 11.43
N CYS A 199 16.31 8.14 11.37
CA CYS A 199 15.31 8.57 10.41
C CYS A 199 15.85 9.73 9.59
N SER A 200 15.77 9.64 8.27
CA SER A 200 16.17 10.71 7.34
C SER A 200 15.04 11.01 6.37
N ALA A 201 14.72 12.29 6.17
CA ALA A 201 13.82 12.72 5.11
C ALA A 201 14.51 12.51 3.76
N SER A 202 13.96 11.64 2.94
CA SER A 202 14.54 11.32 1.62
C SER A 202 13.99 12.21 0.51
N CYS A 203 12.71 12.58 0.61
CA CYS A 203 12.05 13.43 -0.36
C CYS A 203 10.82 14.09 0.27
N ILE A 204 10.56 15.34 -0.12
CA ILE A 204 9.31 16.06 0.15
C ILE A 204 8.85 16.62 -1.19
N TYR A 205 7.57 16.47 -1.52
CA TYR A 205 7.01 16.93 -2.78
C TYR A 205 5.55 17.36 -2.63
N ASP A 206 5.16 18.36 -3.40
CA ASP A 206 3.76 18.76 -3.52
C ASP A 206 3.04 17.84 -4.49
N ARG A 207 1.79 17.53 -4.21
CA ARG A 207 0.92 16.74 -5.07
C ARG A 207 -0.06 17.65 -5.78
N TYR A 208 0.00 17.65 -7.09
CA TYR A 208 -0.95 18.35 -7.94
C TYR A 208 -1.90 17.36 -8.58
N THR A 209 -3.19 17.59 -8.43
CA THR A 209 -4.22 16.85 -9.17
C THR A 209 -4.65 17.67 -10.37
N THR A 210 -4.83 17.02 -11.52
CA THR A 210 -5.47 17.65 -12.68
C THR A 210 -6.97 17.81 -12.43
N ASP A 211 -7.61 18.76 -13.14
CA ASP A 211 -9.06 18.98 -12.99
C ASP A 211 -9.89 17.75 -13.37
N GLU A 212 -9.33 16.83 -14.15
CA GLU A 212 -9.94 15.53 -14.51
C GLU A 212 -9.90 14.50 -13.37
N GLN A 213 -9.15 14.76 -12.30
CA GLN A 213 -8.95 13.85 -11.16
C GLN A 213 -9.60 14.36 -9.86
N LYS A 214 -10.32 15.46 -9.95
CA LYS A 214 -11.08 16.04 -8.81
C LYS A 214 -12.44 15.40 -8.65
#